data_c2ac9d19f396debe8643588a9f900912
#
_entry.id   c2ac9d19f396debe8643588a9f900912
#
_cell.length_a   1.000
_cell.length_b   1.000
_cell.length_c   1.000
_cell.angle_alpha   90.00
_cell.angle_beta   90.00
_cell.angle_gamma   90.00
#
_symmetry.space_group_name_H-M   'P 1'
#
loop_
_entity.id
_entity.type
_entity.pdbx_description
1 polymer ?
#
loop_
_entity_poly.entity_id
_entity_poly.type
_entity_poly.pdbx_seq_one_letter_code
_entity_poly.pdbx_strand_id
1 'polypeptide(L)'
;MFHATPADISMMVGASSVAATLTTILVGAFSDKIGKRKLLMCLGYMIWGISILGFAFIKVETLTTIAGSVAAAASLGVTLVIVLDCVMTFFGSAANDAAYNAWITDKGDEGDRGKIEGFNSMMPLVAILFVFGGFMGFNLDLPESWTMIFYIIGGVVLVIGILGFFIIEEKEGLKPSKENY
;
A
#
# COMPACT_ATOMS: atom_id res chain seq x y z
N MET A 1 5.86 22.06 4.68
CA MET A 1 4.74 21.37 5.29
C MET A 1 4.96 21.18 6.80
N PHE A 2 5.27 20.00 7.32
CA PHE A 2 5.41 19.77 8.78
C PHE A 2 6.83 19.92 9.30
N HIS A 3 7.79 20.37 8.50
CA HIS A 3 9.22 20.50 8.84
C HIS A 3 9.79 19.23 9.52
N ALA A 4 9.44 18.07 8.98
CA ALA A 4 9.93 16.79 9.46
C ALA A 4 11.47 16.76 9.47
N THR A 5 12.04 16.27 10.56
CA THR A 5 13.48 16.10 10.69
C THR A 5 13.95 14.84 9.96
N PRO A 6 15.25 14.70 9.63
CA PRO A 6 15.79 13.45 9.11
C PRO A 6 15.53 12.24 10.03
N ALA A 7 15.45 12.47 11.35
CA ALA A 7 15.11 11.42 12.31
C ALA A 7 13.65 10.95 12.17
N ASP A 8 12.70 11.87 11.94
CA ASP A 8 11.29 11.53 11.71
C ASP A 8 11.14 10.68 10.43
N ILE A 9 11.84 11.04 9.37
CA ILE A 9 11.86 10.29 8.11
C ILE A 9 12.45 8.89 8.33
N SER A 10 13.57 8.78 9.04
CA SER A 10 14.20 7.49 9.35
C SER A 10 13.29 6.62 10.21
N MET A 11 12.58 7.20 11.17
CA MET A 11 11.62 6.48 12.01
C MET A 11 10.43 5.99 11.19
N MET A 12 9.90 6.79 10.28
CA MET A 12 8.82 6.40 9.37
C MET A 12 9.25 5.21 8.51
N VAL A 13 10.38 5.31 7.80
CA VAL A 13 10.88 4.24 6.94
C VAL A 13 11.17 2.95 7.74
N GLY A 14 11.76 3.08 8.93
CA GLY A 14 12.04 1.95 9.81
C GLY A 14 10.76 1.27 10.29
N ALA A 15 9.77 2.02 10.76
CA ALA A 15 8.50 1.51 11.22
C ALA A 15 7.73 0.80 10.08
N SER A 16 7.68 1.41 8.90
CA SER A 16 7.03 0.83 7.71
C SER A 16 7.71 -0.46 7.26
N SER A 17 9.05 -0.52 7.28
CA SER A 17 9.79 -1.73 6.90
C SER A 17 9.52 -2.89 7.86
N VAL A 18 9.42 -2.63 9.16
CA VAL A 18 9.04 -3.62 10.17
C VAL A 18 7.58 -4.05 9.95
N ALA A 19 6.67 -3.10 9.72
CA ALA A 19 5.27 -3.39 9.42
C ALA A 19 5.13 -4.28 8.18
N ALA A 20 5.83 -3.95 7.08
CA ALA A 20 5.83 -4.75 5.85
C ALA A 20 6.30 -6.18 6.10
N THR A 21 7.44 -6.36 6.77
CA THR A 21 8.02 -7.68 7.04
C THR A 21 7.09 -8.55 7.89
N LEU A 22 6.58 -7.99 8.99
CA LEU A 22 5.65 -8.70 9.87
C LEU A 22 4.35 -9.06 9.14
N THR A 23 3.84 -8.13 8.33
CA THR A 23 2.62 -8.35 7.55
C THR A 23 2.81 -9.48 6.55
N THR A 24 3.89 -9.47 5.78
CA THR A 24 4.14 -10.49 4.76
C THR A 24 4.18 -11.89 5.38
N ILE A 25 4.83 -12.04 6.53
CA ILE A 25 4.91 -13.31 7.25
C ILE A 25 3.53 -13.73 7.80
N LEU A 26 2.87 -12.84 8.54
CA LEU A 26 1.60 -13.16 9.21
C LEU A 26 0.46 -13.36 8.22
N VAL A 27 0.33 -12.46 7.26
CA VAL A 27 -0.76 -12.52 6.27
C VAL A 27 -0.49 -13.60 5.24
N GLY A 28 0.77 -13.89 4.90
CA GLY A 28 1.14 -15.04 4.06
C GLY A 28 0.64 -16.34 4.68
N ALA A 29 1.03 -16.63 5.93
CA ALA A 29 0.58 -17.81 6.65
C ALA A 29 -0.96 -17.87 6.80
N PHE A 30 -1.60 -16.73 7.07
CA PHE A 30 -3.06 -16.64 7.16
C PHE A 30 -3.76 -16.87 5.82
N SER A 31 -3.19 -16.33 4.73
CA SER A 31 -3.68 -16.53 3.37
C SER A 31 -3.65 -18.02 2.97
N ASP A 32 -2.55 -18.70 3.30
CA ASP A 32 -2.39 -20.15 3.04
C ASP A 32 -3.40 -20.98 3.82
N LYS A 33 -3.67 -20.58 5.06
CA LYS A 33 -4.63 -21.26 5.93
C LYS A 33 -6.08 -21.11 5.47
N ILE A 34 -6.45 -19.94 4.93
CA ILE A 34 -7.81 -19.67 4.45
C ILE A 34 -8.02 -20.19 3.03
N GLY A 35 -6.99 -20.17 2.18
CA GLY A 35 -7.06 -20.53 0.77
C GLY A 35 -7.88 -19.57 -0.09
N LYS A 36 -8.21 -18.36 0.42
CA LYS A 36 -9.00 -17.34 -0.29
C LYS A 36 -8.14 -16.12 -0.64
N ARG A 37 -7.26 -16.30 -1.60
CA ARG A 37 -6.29 -15.26 -1.98
C ARG A 37 -6.94 -14.04 -2.63
N LYS A 38 -7.95 -14.25 -3.48
CA LYS A 38 -8.72 -13.19 -4.13
C LYS A 38 -9.31 -12.21 -3.11
N LEU A 39 -9.96 -12.73 -2.07
CA LEU A 39 -10.61 -11.91 -1.06
C LEU A 39 -9.59 -11.03 -0.33
N LEU A 40 -8.49 -11.62 0.13
CA LEU A 40 -7.42 -10.90 0.84
C LEU A 40 -6.77 -9.84 -0.04
N MET A 41 -6.49 -10.18 -1.30
CA MET A 41 -5.91 -9.27 -2.26
C MET A 41 -6.83 -8.08 -2.54
N CYS A 42 -8.09 -8.34 -2.93
CA CYS A 42 -9.02 -7.26 -3.28
C CYS A 42 -9.35 -6.36 -2.09
N LEU A 43 -9.64 -6.92 -0.91
CA LEU A 43 -9.88 -6.13 0.30
C LEU A 43 -8.63 -5.35 0.72
N GLY A 44 -7.46 -5.97 0.63
CA GLY A 44 -6.20 -5.31 0.94
C GLY A 44 -5.95 -4.10 0.04
N TYR A 45 -6.14 -4.23 -1.28
CA TYR A 45 -6.04 -3.09 -2.22
C TYR A 45 -7.07 -2.00 -1.94
N MET A 46 -8.31 -2.36 -1.60
CA MET A 46 -9.33 -1.37 -1.26
C MET A 46 -8.95 -0.56 -0.01
N ILE A 47 -8.54 -1.24 1.06
CA ILE A 47 -8.14 -0.57 2.30
C ILE A 47 -6.84 0.21 2.10
N TRP A 48 -5.90 -0.32 1.31
CA TRP A 48 -4.69 0.38 0.91
C TRP A 48 -5.02 1.69 0.18
N GLY A 49 -5.91 1.64 -0.83
CA GLY A 49 -6.37 2.84 -1.54
C GLY A 49 -7.04 3.86 -0.61
N ILE A 50 -7.89 3.42 0.32
CA ILE A 50 -8.51 4.29 1.33
C ILE A 50 -7.45 4.92 2.24
N SER A 51 -6.43 4.16 2.65
CA SER A 51 -5.33 4.67 3.48
C SER A 51 -4.53 5.75 2.75
N ILE A 52 -4.27 5.57 1.44
CA ILE A 52 -3.62 6.59 0.61
C ILE A 52 -4.48 7.86 0.54
N LEU A 53 -5.79 7.73 0.35
CA LEU A 53 -6.71 8.87 0.36
C LEU A 53 -6.70 9.60 1.71
N GLY A 54 -6.43 8.90 2.80
CA GLY A 54 -6.29 9.47 4.14
C GLY A 54 -5.23 10.56 4.23
N PHE A 55 -4.12 10.44 3.51
CA PHE A 55 -3.05 11.46 3.48
C PHE A 55 -3.53 12.81 2.94
N ALA A 56 -4.50 12.82 2.02
CA ALA A 56 -5.05 14.05 1.46
C ALA A 56 -5.75 14.94 2.50
N PHE A 57 -6.17 14.34 3.63
CA PHE A 57 -6.84 15.06 4.72
C PHE A 57 -5.89 15.60 5.78
N ILE A 58 -4.61 15.21 5.78
CA ILE A 58 -3.61 15.68 6.73
C ILE A 58 -3.09 17.06 6.28
N LYS A 59 -3.79 18.12 6.71
CA LYS A 59 -3.45 19.52 6.38
C LYS A 59 -3.05 20.29 7.63
N VAL A 60 -2.01 21.13 7.51
CA VAL A 60 -1.51 21.96 8.62
C VAL A 60 -2.62 22.83 9.20
N GLU A 61 -3.44 23.44 8.35
CA GLU A 61 -4.54 24.32 8.76
C GLU A 61 -5.56 23.59 9.65
N THR A 62 -6.00 22.42 9.21
CA THR A 62 -6.94 21.57 9.97
C THR A 62 -6.34 21.15 11.30
N LEU A 63 -5.06 20.73 11.29
CA LEU A 63 -4.38 20.30 12.50
C LEU A 63 -4.10 21.45 13.46
N THR A 64 -3.85 22.66 12.97
CA THR A 64 -3.65 23.83 13.82
C THR A 64 -4.93 24.20 14.57
N THR A 65 -6.08 24.05 13.91
CA THR A 65 -7.39 24.26 14.56
C THR A 65 -7.65 23.26 15.69
N ILE A 66 -7.21 22.01 15.50
CA ILE A 66 -7.37 20.95 16.50
C ILE A 66 -6.35 21.06 17.64
N ALA A 67 -5.07 21.30 17.29
CA ALA A 67 -3.96 21.28 18.24
C ALA A 67 -3.74 22.61 18.98
N GLY A 68 -4.40 23.69 18.53
CA GLY A 68 -4.33 25.02 19.17
C GLY A 68 -3.02 25.79 18.93
N SER A 69 -2.00 25.18 18.34
CA SER A 69 -0.75 25.85 17.97
C SER A 69 -0.07 25.21 16.76
N VAL A 70 0.70 25.98 16.01
CA VAL A 70 1.43 25.50 14.81
C VAL A 70 2.46 24.42 15.18
N ALA A 71 3.15 24.57 16.30
CA ALA A 71 4.14 23.59 16.75
C ALA A 71 3.50 22.26 17.13
N ALA A 72 2.37 22.29 17.86
CA ALA A 72 1.61 21.07 18.19
C ALA A 72 1.00 20.43 16.92
N ALA A 73 0.51 21.23 15.99
CA ALA A 73 0.00 20.75 14.70
C ALA A 73 1.08 20.05 13.86
N ALA A 74 2.32 20.58 13.87
CA ALA A 74 3.42 19.95 13.16
C ALA A 74 3.78 18.58 13.75
N SER A 75 3.90 18.48 15.08
CA SER A 75 4.17 17.20 15.76
C SER A 75 3.05 16.20 15.55
N LEU A 76 1.79 16.63 15.68
CA LEU A 76 0.63 15.79 15.42
C LEU A 76 0.59 15.31 13.95
N GLY A 77 0.92 16.21 13.01
CA GLY A 77 0.97 15.90 11.59
C GLY A 77 2.02 14.83 11.26
N VAL A 78 3.23 14.97 11.80
CA VAL A 78 4.28 13.94 11.63
C VAL A 78 3.83 12.61 12.20
N THR A 79 3.26 12.59 13.39
CA THR A 79 2.76 11.36 14.02
C THR A 79 1.67 10.69 13.18
N LEU A 80 0.70 11.47 12.70
CA LEU A 80 -0.38 10.96 11.84
C LEU A 80 0.16 10.40 10.52
N VAL A 81 1.13 11.06 9.90
CA VAL A 81 1.79 10.55 8.68
C VAL A 81 2.46 9.22 8.95
N ILE A 82 3.22 9.08 10.04
CA ILE A 82 3.90 7.82 10.39
C ILE A 82 2.88 6.69 10.63
N VAL A 83 1.83 6.96 11.41
CA VAL A 83 0.79 5.96 11.71
C VAL A 83 0.05 5.55 10.43
N LEU A 84 -0.34 6.52 9.60
CA LEU A 84 -1.05 6.23 8.36
C LEU A 84 -0.17 5.51 7.35
N ASP A 85 1.13 5.80 7.31
CA ASP A 85 2.11 5.11 6.49
C ASP A 85 2.29 3.64 6.93
N CYS A 86 2.33 3.37 8.23
CA CYS A 86 2.34 2.00 8.74
C CYS A 86 1.06 1.23 8.36
N VAL A 87 -0.11 1.87 8.47
CA VAL A 87 -1.40 1.27 8.06
C VAL A 87 -1.42 1.00 6.57
N MET A 88 -1.01 1.99 5.77
CA MET A 88 -0.89 1.88 4.32
C MET A 88 0.05 0.72 3.93
N THR A 89 1.21 0.64 4.56
CA THR A 89 2.21 -0.39 4.31
C THR A 89 1.70 -1.77 4.72
N PHE A 90 1.01 -1.87 5.87
CA PHE A 90 0.42 -3.13 6.31
C PHE A 90 -0.54 -3.70 5.27
N PHE A 91 -1.51 -2.92 4.80
CA PHE A 91 -2.48 -3.40 3.82
C PHE A 91 -1.89 -3.55 2.42
N GLY A 92 -0.94 -2.69 2.02
CA GLY A 92 -0.20 -2.82 0.78
C GLY A 92 0.60 -4.12 0.71
N SER A 93 1.37 -4.42 1.75
CA SER A 93 2.15 -5.67 1.83
C SER A 93 1.25 -6.90 1.95
N ALA A 94 0.13 -6.80 2.69
CA ALA A 94 -0.84 -7.89 2.77
C ALA A 94 -1.44 -8.24 1.40
N ALA A 95 -1.80 -7.22 0.61
CA ALA A 95 -2.40 -7.42 -0.70
C ALA A 95 -1.37 -7.84 -1.74
N ASN A 96 -0.24 -7.13 -1.83
CA ASN A 96 0.74 -7.27 -2.89
C ASN A 96 1.78 -8.35 -2.56
N ASP A 97 2.46 -8.25 -1.42
CA ASP A 97 3.59 -9.12 -1.13
C ASP A 97 3.13 -10.52 -0.68
N ALA A 98 2.05 -10.61 0.08
CA ALA A 98 1.53 -11.88 0.55
C ALA A 98 0.50 -12.49 -0.41
N ALA A 99 -0.65 -11.83 -0.64
CA ALA A 99 -1.76 -12.44 -1.35
C ALA A 99 -1.56 -12.50 -2.87
N TYR A 100 -1.07 -11.44 -3.50
CA TYR A 100 -0.84 -11.36 -4.94
C TYR A 100 0.27 -12.30 -5.40
N ASN A 101 1.44 -12.28 -4.74
CA ASN A 101 2.54 -13.17 -5.10
C ASN A 101 2.17 -14.65 -4.93
N ALA A 102 1.42 -14.97 -3.88
CA ALA A 102 0.90 -16.32 -3.68
C ALA A 102 -0.11 -16.70 -4.77
N TRP A 103 -1.00 -15.79 -5.17
CA TRP A 103 -1.96 -16.02 -6.25
C TRP A 103 -1.28 -16.27 -7.60
N ILE A 104 -0.24 -15.47 -7.94
CA ILE A 104 0.57 -15.69 -9.15
C ILE A 104 1.22 -17.07 -9.13
N THR A 105 1.81 -17.46 -8.00
CA THR A 105 2.47 -18.76 -7.84
C THR A 105 1.47 -19.91 -8.02
N ASP A 106 0.25 -19.77 -7.50
CA ASP A 106 -0.79 -20.78 -7.63
C ASP A 106 -1.36 -20.93 -9.05
N LYS A 107 -1.40 -19.82 -9.81
CA LYS A 107 -1.92 -19.79 -11.19
C LYS A 107 -0.87 -20.15 -12.23
N GLY A 108 0.42 -19.91 -11.96
CA GLY A 108 1.51 -20.14 -12.91
C GLY A 108 1.86 -21.62 -13.05
N ASP A 109 1.97 -22.11 -14.31
CA ASP A 109 2.55 -23.40 -14.59
C ASP A 109 4.08 -23.37 -14.38
N GLU A 110 4.68 -24.52 -14.03
CA GLU A 110 6.13 -24.61 -13.75
C GLU A 110 6.99 -24.12 -14.91
N GLY A 111 6.54 -24.32 -16.17
CA GLY A 111 7.27 -23.89 -17.37
C GLY A 111 7.26 -22.37 -17.61
N ASP A 112 6.28 -21.65 -17.07
CA ASP A 112 6.11 -20.21 -17.30
C ASP A 112 6.52 -19.33 -16.11
N ARG A 113 6.86 -19.94 -14.97
CA ARG A 113 7.26 -19.22 -13.75
C ARG A 113 8.33 -18.16 -14.00
N GLY A 114 9.39 -18.49 -14.74
CA GLY A 114 10.47 -17.56 -15.04
C GLY A 114 10.02 -16.33 -15.84
N LYS A 115 9.06 -16.51 -16.77
CA LYS A 115 8.49 -15.39 -17.54
C LYS A 115 7.60 -14.51 -16.66
N ILE A 116 6.76 -15.13 -15.83
CA ILE A 116 5.86 -14.43 -14.92
C ILE A 116 6.66 -13.60 -13.91
N GLU A 117 7.68 -14.20 -13.27
CA GLU A 117 8.56 -13.52 -12.33
C GLU A 117 9.37 -12.40 -13.00
N GLY A 118 9.88 -12.62 -14.22
CA GLY A 118 10.57 -11.61 -14.99
C GLY A 118 9.66 -10.41 -15.27
N PHE A 119 8.41 -10.64 -15.68
CA PHE A 119 7.43 -9.60 -15.92
C PHE A 119 7.05 -8.86 -14.64
N ASN A 120 6.80 -9.60 -13.56
CA ASN A 120 6.47 -9.04 -12.26
C ASN A 120 7.58 -8.13 -11.71
N SER A 121 8.84 -8.53 -11.89
CA SER A 121 10.01 -7.73 -11.47
C SER A 121 10.19 -6.44 -12.25
N MET A 122 9.66 -6.34 -13.48
CA MET A 122 9.69 -5.12 -14.29
C MET A 122 8.59 -4.12 -13.90
N MET A 123 7.47 -4.58 -13.34
CA MET A 123 6.30 -3.74 -13.02
C MET A 123 6.63 -2.56 -12.09
N PRO A 124 7.43 -2.70 -11.01
CA PRO A 124 7.82 -1.57 -10.17
C PRO A 124 8.57 -0.47 -10.94
N LEU A 125 9.45 -0.85 -11.89
CA LEU A 125 10.19 0.11 -12.71
C LEU A 125 9.24 0.87 -13.65
N VAL A 126 8.29 0.16 -14.27
CA VAL A 126 7.26 0.77 -15.10
C VAL A 126 6.40 1.72 -14.28
N ALA A 127 5.97 1.31 -13.07
CA ALA A 127 5.20 2.16 -12.17
C ALA A 127 5.94 3.44 -11.78
N ILE A 128 7.24 3.35 -11.48
CA ILE A 128 8.09 4.52 -11.20
C ILE A 128 8.10 5.49 -12.39
N LEU A 129 8.28 4.99 -13.61
CA LEU A 129 8.27 5.83 -14.81
C LEU A 129 6.92 6.53 -15.02
N PHE A 130 5.80 5.82 -14.79
CA PHE A 130 4.46 6.41 -14.86
C PHE A 130 4.23 7.48 -13.79
N VAL A 131 4.64 7.23 -12.56
CA VAL A 131 4.50 8.19 -11.45
C VAL A 131 5.35 9.43 -11.72
N PHE A 132 6.64 9.27 -12.02
CA PHE A 132 7.50 10.41 -12.31
C PHE A 132 7.05 11.16 -13.57
N GLY A 133 6.75 10.45 -14.66
CA GLY A 133 6.28 11.08 -15.91
C GLY A 133 4.93 11.76 -15.76
N GLY A 134 3.98 11.13 -15.06
CA GLY A 134 2.63 11.65 -14.86
C GLY A 134 2.57 12.86 -13.94
N PHE A 135 3.49 12.94 -12.96
CA PHE A 135 3.51 14.04 -11.98
C PHE A 135 4.57 15.11 -12.25
N MET A 136 5.33 15.01 -13.35
CA MET A 136 6.32 16.05 -13.73
C MET A 136 5.72 17.46 -13.90
N GLY A 137 4.44 17.56 -14.24
CA GLY A 137 3.75 18.85 -14.40
C GLY A 137 3.23 19.46 -13.09
N PHE A 138 3.33 18.75 -11.96
CA PHE A 138 2.86 19.24 -10.67
C PHE A 138 3.96 20.03 -9.96
N ASN A 139 3.59 21.20 -9.42
CA ASN A 139 4.49 21.95 -8.55
C ASN A 139 4.45 21.34 -7.14
N LEU A 140 5.49 20.56 -6.80
CA LEU A 140 5.59 19.84 -5.53
C LEU A 140 5.83 20.74 -4.30
N ASP A 141 6.10 22.04 -4.52
CA ASP A 141 6.17 23.02 -3.43
C ASP A 141 4.78 23.42 -2.91
N LEU A 142 3.73 23.14 -3.70
CA LEU A 142 2.35 23.45 -3.35
C LEU A 142 1.68 22.29 -2.62
N PRO A 143 1.07 22.51 -1.43
CA PRO A 143 0.33 21.48 -0.70
C PRO A 143 -0.84 20.88 -1.48
N GLU A 144 -1.45 21.67 -2.36
CA GLU A 144 -2.57 21.26 -3.21
C GLU A 144 -2.16 20.18 -4.22
N SER A 145 -0.94 20.28 -4.76
CA SER A 145 -0.39 19.25 -5.67
C SER A 145 -0.29 17.90 -4.98
N TRP A 146 0.19 17.86 -3.74
CA TRP A 146 0.23 16.61 -2.96
C TRP A 146 -1.15 16.05 -2.69
N THR A 147 -2.09 16.90 -2.32
CA THR A 147 -3.49 16.49 -2.12
C THR A 147 -4.06 15.83 -3.39
N MET A 148 -3.81 16.42 -4.55
CA MET A 148 -4.28 15.89 -5.84
C MET A 148 -3.59 14.58 -6.20
N ILE A 149 -2.28 14.46 -5.96
CA ILE A 149 -1.51 13.23 -6.16
C ILE A 149 -2.07 12.09 -5.32
N PHE A 150 -2.36 12.32 -4.04
CA PHE A 150 -2.97 11.31 -3.17
C PHE A 150 -4.37 10.90 -3.63
N TYR A 151 -5.19 11.83 -4.11
CA TYR A 151 -6.50 11.49 -4.69
C TYR A 151 -6.37 10.64 -5.95
N ILE A 152 -5.44 10.95 -6.84
CA ILE A 152 -5.22 10.18 -8.08
C ILE A 152 -4.72 8.79 -7.74
N ILE A 153 -3.64 8.67 -6.97
CA ILE A 153 -3.04 7.37 -6.64
C ILE A 153 -4.00 6.53 -5.80
N GLY A 154 -4.56 7.09 -4.74
CA GLY A 154 -5.49 6.37 -3.86
C GLY A 154 -6.76 5.95 -4.59
N GLY A 155 -7.28 6.81 -5.46
CA GLY A 155 -8.43 6.50 -6.32
C GLY A 155 -8.16 5.35 -7.29
N VAL A 156 -7.00 5.37 -7.97
CA VAL A 156 -6.59 4.29 -8.89
C VAL A 156 -6.44 2.97 -8.14
N VAL A 157 -5.76 2.95 -6.99
CA VAL A 157 -5.56 1.73 -6.18
C VAL A 157 -6.91 1.19 -5.69
N LEU A 158 -7.80 2.06 -5.23
CA LEU A 158 -9.14 1.69 -4.78
C LEU A 158 -9.97 1.06 -5.92
N VAL A 159 -9.96 1.70 -7.08
CA VAL A 159 -10.66 1.18 -8.28
C VAL A 159 -10.10 -0.17 -8.69
N ILE A 160 -8.77 -0.36 -8.69
CA ILE A 160 -8.14 -1.65 -8.97
C ILE A 160 -8.59 -2.72 -7.96
N GLY A 161 -8.67 -2.38 -6.67
CA GLY A 161 -9.18 -3.29 -5.65
C GLY A 161 -10.62 -3.72 -5.91
N ILE A 162 -11.49 -2.78 -6.28
CA ILE A 162 -12.89 -3.05 -6.61
C ILE A 162 -13.00 -3.90 -7.89
N LEU A 163 -12.30 -3.52 -8.95
CA LEU A 163 -12.31 -4.27 -10.22
C LEU A 163 -11.76 -5.69 -10.05
N GLY A 164 -10.82 -5.88 -9.13
CA GLY A 164 -10.27 -7.19 -8.79
C GLY A 164 -11.33 -8.21 -8.40
N PHE A 165 -12.39 -7.79 -7.70
CA PHE A 165 -13.50 -8.69 -7.36
C PHE A 165 -14.25 -9.25 -8.59
N PHE A 166 -14.26 -8.52 -9.69
CA PHE A 166 -14.96 -8.91 -10.91
C PHE A 166 -14.05 -9.66 -11.90
N ILE A 167 -12.77 -9.30 -11.95
CA ILE A 167 -11.83 -9.77 -12.96
C ILE A 167 -11.03 -10.98 -12.48
N ILE A 168 -10.68 -11.03 -11.18
CA ILE A 168 -9.81 -12.07 -10.65
C ILE A 168 -10.62 -13.32 -10.37
N GLU A 169 -10.15 -14.44 -10.93
CA GLU A 169 -10.68 -15.77 -10.64
C GLU A 169 -9.79 -16.48 -9.61
N GLU A 170 -10.41 -17.06 -8.61
CA GLU A 170 -9.73 -17.92 -7.66
C GLU A 170 -9.53 -19.32 -8.28
N LYS A 171 -8.39 -19.95 -8.00
CA LYS A 171 -8.16 -21.32 -8.47
C LYS A 171 -9.06 -22.26 -7.67
N GLU A 172 -9.98 -22.96 -8.33
CA GLU A 172 -10.81 -23.96 -7.69
C GLU A 172 -9.94 -25.09 -7.13
N GLY A 173 -10.21 -25.50 -5.89
CA GLY A 173 -9.56 -26.67 -5.27
C GLY A 173 -8.31 -26.37 -4.45
N LEU A 174 -7.97 -25.12 -4.18
CA LEU A 174 -6.99 -24.78 -3.15
C LEU A 174 -7.50 -25.28 -1.79
N LYS A 175 -6.92 -26.39 -1.32
CA LYS A 175 -7.22 -26.89 0.02
C LYS A 175 -6.46 -26.05 1.03
N PRO A 176 -7.12 -25.61 2.13
CA PRO A 176 -6.42 -24.95 3.22
C PRO A 176 -5.25 -25.81 3.69
N SER A 177 -4.10 -25.19 3.90
CA SER A 177 -2.94 -25.90 4.46
C SER A 177 -3.32 -26.47 5.83
N LYS A 178 -3.04 -27.77 6.02
CA LYS A 178 -3.22 -28.45 7.32
C LYS A 178 -1.98 -28.33 8.20
N GLU A 179 -0.93 -27.66 7.74
CA GLU A 179 0.27 -27.46 8.55
C GLU A 179 0.00 -26.45 9.67
N ASN A 180 0.30 -26.87 10.88
CA ASN A 180 0.31 -26.00 12.06
C ASN A 180 1.63 -25.24 12.08
N TYR A 181 1.58 -23.96 11.72
CA TYR A 181 2.69 -23.03 11.90
C TYR A 181 2.69 -22.46 13.32
#